data_c0733db9131f59cf14863500c53ffe6b
#
_entry.id   c0733db9131f59cf14863500c53ffe6b
#
_cell.length_a   1.000
_cell.length_b   1.000
_cell.length_c   1.000
_cell.angle_alpha   90.00
_cell.angle_beta   90.00
_cell.angle_gamma   90.00
#
_symmetry.space_group_name_H-M   'P 1'
#
loop_
_entity.id
_entity.type
_entity.pdbx_description
1 polymer ?
#
loop_
_entity_poly.entity_id
_entity_poly.type
_entity_poly.pdbx_seq_one_letter_code
_entity_poly.pdbx_strand_id
1 'polypeptide(L)'
;MNITRIFCGLFVASILCAGAQALKAQVVINEALASNSSYTSALYGIEPDWIELYNNGTAPVDLGGMSISISAANPRQFTFPAGVTIPAKGYYQIFCTSKFPKSDRNTGFNLSAQGETISLFSASSTTTPLDTLDFGLQLNDFSVGRVPDGTGKFLLCVPTQEASNQAQTMGTIASVKINEASAGPDDWFEVFNGGANPVALGGYYFTTKPSKDPLMFKIPDLSFIGTADAAFLVYYADEDTTAGKDHVNFKLGKTSDDIALMTPAGVIVNVLTYPDMVDNEAYGRIPDGAAAIRKQPGSGSPGASNYLELETVVISEILSHTDYPDTPPDYIELQNISASPVNISGWGLSDSSGNFLKYVFPSGTIIQPGAFLVVTEFEFD
;
A
#
# COMPACT_ATOMS: atom_id res chain seq x y z
N MET A 1 -85.20 37.77 3.59
CA MET A 1 -84.39 37.06 2.57
C MET A 1 -82.97 36.89 3.18
N ASN A 2 -82.73 35.75 3.91
CA ASN A 2 -81.57 35.51 4.64
C ASN A 2 -80.57 34.71 3.80
N ILE A 3 -79.39 35.24 3.58
CA ILE A 3 -78.27 34.56 2.90
C ILE A 3 -77.27 34.06 3.96
N THR A 4 -77.31 32.74 4.15
CA THR A 4 -76.33 32.04 5.03
C THR A 4 -75.03 31.82 4.27
N ARG A 5 -73.93 32.38 4.73
CA ARG A 5 -72.59 32.12 4.22
C ARG A 5 -72.01 30.89 4.90
N ILE A 6 -71.72 29.85 4.08
CA ILE A 6 -70.98 28.66 4.52
C ILE A 6 -69.48 28.97 4.40
N PHE A 7 -68.73 28.95 5.49
CA PHE A 7 -67.25 28.96 5.49
C PHE A 7 -66.77 27.53 5.34
N CYS A 8 -66.11 27.24 4.25
CA CYS A 8 -65.42 26.00 4.02
C CYS A 8 -63.95 26.18 4.51
N GLY A 9 -63.65 25.61 5.68
CA GLY A 9 -62.27 25.62 6.24
C GLY A 9 -61.41 24.56 5.54
N LEU A 10 -60.38 24.97 4.81
CA LEU A 10 -59.37 24.08 4.27
C LEU A 10 -58.39 23.71 5.43
N PHE A 11 -58.41 22.44 5.85
CA PHE A 11 -57.38 21.87 6.72
C PHE A 11 -56.22 21.45 5.82
N VAL A 12 -55.09 22.19 5.88
CA VAL A 12 -53.84 21.78 5.30
C VAL A 12 -53.14 20.87 6.28
N ALA A 13 -53.17 19.56 6.05
CA ALA A 13 -52.38 18.60 6.81
C ALA A 13 -50.91 18.69 6.35
N SER A 14 -50.08 19.30 7.12
CA SER A 14 -48.61 19.28 6.92
C SER A 14 -48.10 17.88 7.22
N ILE A 15 -47.84 17.08 6.21
CA ILE A 15 -47.10 15.83 6.36
C ILE A 15 -45.63 16.20 6.63
N LEU A 16 -45.19 16.11 7.88
CA LEU A 16 -43.78 16.08 8.23
C LEU A 16 -43.20 14.75 7.71
N CYS A 17 -42.55 14.77 6.55
CA CYS A 17 -41.60 13.76 6.20
C CYS A 17 -40.40 13.84 7.13
N ALA A 18 -40.49 13.15 8.27
CA ALA A 18 -39.30 12.82 9.05
C ALA A 18 -38.47 11.86 8.20
N GLY A 19 -37.44 12.39 7.52
CA GLY A 19 -36.43 11.58 6.87
C GLY A 19 -35.88 10.59 7.90
N ALA A 20 -36.04 9.30 7.68
CA ALA A 20 -35.42 8.27 8.48
C ALA A 20 -33.90 8.46 8.33
N GLN A 21 -33.28 9.14 9.27
CA GLN A 21 -31.83 9.08 9.42
C GLN A 21 -31.51 7.62 9.75
N ALA A 22 -30.79 6.95 8.86
CA ALA A 22 -30.23 5.63 9.17
C ALA A 22 -29.48 5.76 10.49
N LEU A 23 -29.93 5.04 11.51
CA LEU A 23 -29.24 4.96 12.78
C LEU A 23 -27.83 4.43 12.50
N LYS A 24 -26.83 5.30 12.60
CA LYS A 24 -25.42 4.87 12.51
C LYS A 24 -25.18 3.83 13.60
N ALA A 25 -24.44 2.79 13.27
CA ALA A 25 -24.06 1.79 14.25
C ALA A 25 -23.36 2.46 15.45
N GLN A 26 -23.74 2.04 16.66
CA GLN A 26 -23.14 2.59 17.88
C GLN A 26 -21.69 2.17 18.02
N VAL A 27 -21.38 0.90 17.71
CA VAL A 27 -20.01 0.38 17.63
C VAL A 27 -19.62 0.27 16.16
N VAL A 28 -18.45 0.77 15.82
CA VAL A 28 -17.91 0.79 14.45
C VAL A 28 -16.46 0.33 14.44
N ILE A 29 -15.98 -0.10 13.26
CA ILE A 29 -14.57 -0.30 12.99
C ILE A 29 -13.94 1.10 12.92
N ASN A 30 -12.95 1.37 13.77
CA ASN A 30 -12.31 2.67 13.88
C ASN A 30 -10.96 2.72 13.18
N GLU A 31 -10.16 1.68 13.38
CA GLU A 31 -8.80 1.59 12.82
C GLU A 31 -8.45 0.12 12.54
N ALA A 32 -7.61 -0.12 11.54
CA ALA A 32 -7.02 -1.42 11.26
C ALA A 32 -5.58 -1.28 10.77
N LEU A 33 -4.69 -2.10 11.29
CA LEU A 33 -3.29 -2.25 10.86
C LEU A 33 -3.11 -3.65 10.31
N ALA A 34 -2.94 -3.77 8.98
CA ALA A 34 -2.88 -5.04 8.25
C ALA A 34 -1.46 -5.45 7.81
N SER A 35 -0.45 -4.73 8.24
CA SER A 35 0.97 -5.05 8.05
C SER A 35 1.77 -4.42 9.18
N ASN A 36 2.07 -5.22 10.19
CA ASN A 36 2.75 -4.77 11.40
C ASN A 36 4.13 -5.43 11.55
N SER A 37 5.17 -4.62 11.62
CA SER A 37 6.54 -5.07 11.89
C SER A 37 7.22 -4.34 13.04
N SER A 38 6.60 -3.26 13.57
CA SER A 38 7.23 -2.37 14.56
C SER A 38 6.46 -2.27 15.88
N TYR A 39 5.17 -2.57 15.88
CA TYR A 39 4.31 -2.41 17.07
C TYR A 39 4.16 -3.73 17.81
N THR A 40 5.12 -4.04 18.70
CA THR A 40 5.12 -5.29 19.47
C THR A 40 3.98 -5.33 20.49
N SER A 41 3.19 -6.38 20.46
CA SER A 41 2.15 -6.63 21.45
C SER A 41 2.73 -7.05 22.79
N ALA A 42 2.40 -6.33 23.87
CA ALA A 42 2.79 -6.72 25.23
C ALA A 42 2.17 -8.05 25.67
N LEU A 43 1.03 -8.47 25.06
CA LEU A 43 0.36 -9.74 25.39
C LEU A 43 1.04 -10.95 24.72
N TYR A 44 1.61 -10.77 23.53
CA TYR A 44 2.07 -11.88 22.69
C TYR A 44 3.58 -11.87 22.41
N GLY A 45 4.26 -10.73 22.63
CA GLY A 45 5.69 -10.59 22.35
C GLY A 45 6.06 -10.71 20.87
N ILE A 46 5.10 -10.46 19.99
CA ILE A 46 5.24 -10.41 18.52
C ILE A 46 4.54 -9.15 18.00
N GLU A 47 4.62 -8.89 16.71
CA GLU A 47 4.00 -7.77 15.99
C GLU A 47 2.75 -8.26 15.22
N PRO A 48 1.60 -8.52 15.89
CA PRO A 48 0.38 -8.95 15.23
C PRO A 48 -0.31 -7.77 14.56
N ASP A 49 -1.02 -8.02 13.47
CA ASP A 49 -2.02 -7.09 12.95
C ASP A 49 -3.11 -6.86 14.00
N TRP A 50 -3.90 -5.81 13.83
CA TRP A 50 -4.99 -5.54 14.76
C TRP A 50 -6.12 -4.73 14.14
N ILE A 51 -7.30 -4.81 14.78
CA ILE A 51 -8.50 -4.03 14.49
C ILE A 51 -8.86 -3.30 15.77
N GLU A 52 -9.28 -2.05 15.65
CA GLU A 52 -9.84 -1.28 16.74
C GLU A 52 -11.30 -0.94 16.49
N LEU A 53 -12.14 -1.18 17.48
CA LEU A 53 -13.53 -0.77 17.52
C LEU A 53 -13.68 0.49 18.35
N TYR A 54 -14.63 1.35 17.98
CA TYR A 54 -14.98 2.56 18.70
C TYR A 54 -16.47 2.60 19.03
N ASN A 55 -16.80 2.99 20.26
CA ASN A 55 -18.17 3.19 20.70
C ASN A 55 -18.58 4.67 20.54
N ASN A 56 -19.39 4.97 19.54
CA ASN A 56 -19.96 6.30 19.29
C ASN A 56 -20.99 6.75 20.33
N GLY A 57 -21.49 5.83 21.17
CA GLY A 57 -22.54 6.07 22.13
C GLY A 57 -22.09 6.83 23.36
N THR A 58 -23.05 7.16 24.20
CA THR A 58 -22.88 7.84 25.51
C THR A 58 -22.97 6.88 26.68
N ALA A 59 -23.13 5.58 26.45
CA ALA A 59 -23.14 4.50 27.42
C ALA A 59 -22.20 3.37 26.99
N PRO A 60 -21.67 2.57 27.94
CA PRO A 60 -20.91 1.35 27.58
C PRO A 60 -21.72 0.38 26.74
N VAL A 61 -21.07 -0.38 25.88
CA VAL A 61 -21.67 -1.44 25.04
C VAL A 61 -21.01 -2.77 25.34
N ASP A 62 -21.83 -3.81 25.58
CA ASP A 62 -21.38 -5.20 25.62
C ASP A 62 -21.22 -5.73 24.18
N LEU A 63 -20.03 -6.20 23.84
CA LEU A 63 -19.71 -6.82 22.55
C LEU A 63 -20.11 -8.31 22.50
N GLY A 64 -20.54 -8.90 23.62
CA GLY A 64 -20.87 -10.33 23.72
C GLY A 64 -21.80 -10.79 22.60
N GLY A 65 -21.35 -11.81 21.84
CA GLY A 65 -22.07 -12.33 20.67
C GLY A 65 -21.94 -11.53 19.37
N MET A 66 -21.41 -10.30 19.38
CA MET A 66 -21.00 -9.60 18.15
C MET A 66 -19.84 -10.34 17.50
N SER A 67 -19.65 -10.17 16.20
CA SER A 67 -18.59 -10.87 15.49
C SER A 67 -17.86 -9.99 14.50
N ILE A 68 -16.57 -10.31 14.26
CA ILE A 68 -15.73 -9.78 13.22
C ILE A 68 -15.40 -10.88 12.23
N SER A 69 -15.44 -10.56 10.95
CA SER A 69 -15.07 -11.48 9.88
C SER A 69 -14.37 -10.78 8.72
N ILE A 70 -13.42 -11.50 8.11
CA ILE A 70 -12.80 -11.19 6.83
C ILE A 70 -13.34 -12.11 5.71
N SER A 71 -14.36 -12.91 5.99
CA SER A 71 -14.94 -13.88 5.07
C SER A 71 -16.44 -13.67 4.93
N ALA A 72 -16.89 -13.34 3.73
CA ALA A 72 -18.33 -13.27 3.44
C ALA A 72 -19.06 -14.59 3.68
N ALA A 73 -18.37 -15.73 3.52
CA ALA A 73 -18.94 -17.05 3.74
C ALA A 73 -19.04 -17.44 5.22
N ASN A 74 -18.32 -16.76 6.11
CA ASN A 74 -18.28 -17.07 7.55
C ASN A 74 -18.44 -15.81 8.41
N PRO A 75 -19.64 -15.21 8.52
CA PRO A 75 -19.87 -13.98 9.30
C PRO A 75 -19.54 -14.10 10.78
N ARG A 76 -19.42 -15.31 11.32
CA ARG A 76 -19.05 -15.62 12.72
C ARG A 76 -17.63 -16.16 12.82
N GLN A 77 -16.72 -15.70 11.96
CA GLN A 77 -15.34 -16.17 11.97
C GLN A 77 -14.66 -15.96 13.32
N PHE A 78 -14.87 -14.79 13.94
CA PHE A 78 -14.58 -14.51 15.34
C PHE A 78 -15.83 -13.97 16.01
N THR A 79 -16.14 -14.46 17.22
CA THR A 79 -17.27 -13.95 18.03
C THR A 79 -16.77 -13.53 19.40
N PHE A 80 -17.10 -12.33 19.82
CA PHE A 80 -16.74 -11.82 21.15
C PHE A 80 -17.39 -12.64 22.26
N PRO A 81 -16.61 -13.08 23.27
CA PRO A 81 -17.18 -13.71 24.45
C PRO A 81 -18.06 -12.72 25.25
N ALA A 82 -18.96 -13.24 26.06
CA ALA A 82 -19.81 -12.42 26.95
C ALA A 82 -18.96 -11.62 27.95
N GLY A 83 -19.39 -10.40 28.25
CA GLY A 83 -18.75 -9.54 29.24
C GLY A 83 -17.63 -8.66 28.71
N VAL A 84 -17.30 -8.76 27.41
CA VAL A 84 -16.39 -7.80 26.75
C VAL A 84 -17.14 -6.50 26.48
N THR A 85 -16.68 -5.38 27.04
CA THR A 85 -17.37 -4.09 26.94
C THR A 85 -16.48 -2.99 26.40
N ILE A 86 -17.07 -2.05 25.63
CA ILE A 86 -16.42 -0.81 25.22
C ILE A 86 -17.07 0.34 26.00
N PRO A 87 -16.28 1.17 26.74
CA PRO A 87 -16.81 2.36 27.40
C PRO A 87 -17.48 3.34 26.42
N ALA A 88 -18.30 4.24 26.94
CA ALA A 88 -18.81 5.36 26.15
C ALA A 88 -17.67 6.19 25.58
N LYS A 89 -17.67 6.45 24.26
CA LYS A 89 -16.59 7.17 23.57
C LYS A 89 -15.21 6.52 23.75
N GLY A 90 -15.18 5.22 24.02
CA GLY A 90 -13.95 4.43 24.21
C GLY A 90 -13.62 3.55 23.03
N TYR A 91 -12.47 2.92 23.14
CA TYR A 91 -11.87 2.04 22.14
C TYR A 91 -11.78 0.61 22.65
N TYR A 92 -11.67 -0.34 21.72
CA TYR A 92 -11.36 -1.73 22.02
C TYR A 92 -10.50 -2.30 20.92
N GLN A 93 -9.24 -2.55 21.21
CA GLN A 93 -8.30 -3.18 20.31
C GLN A 93 -8.39 -4.70 20.41
N ILE A 94 -8.41 -5.38 19.25
CA ILE A 94 -8.29 -6.82 19.14
C ILE A 94 -7.20 -7.17 18.13
N PHE A 95 -6.28 -8.05 18.52
CA PHE A 95 -5.20 -8.51 17.66
C PHE A 95 -5.70 -9.53 16.64
N CYS A 96 -5.04 -9.55 15.48
CA CYS A 96 -5.34 -10.46 14.40
C CYS A 96 -4.13 -11.32 14.12
N THR A 97 -4.09 -12.51 14.72
CA THR A 97 -3.03 -13.49 14.47
C THR A 97 -3.52 -14.91 14.60
N SER A 98 -3.12 -15.77 13.65
CA SER A 98 -3.36 -17.21 13.68
C SER A 98 -2.35 -17.97 14.56
N LYS A 99 -1.30 -17.30 15.06
CA LYS A 99 -0.26 -17.91 15.90
C LYS A 99 -0.76 -18.27 17.31
N PHE A 100 -1.84 -17.63 17.77
CA PHE A 100 -2.43 -17.87 19.09
C PHE A 100 -3.92 -18.23 18.98
N PRO A 101 -4.48 -18.94 19.96
CA PRO A 101 -5.90 -19.27 20.00
C PRO A 101 -6.78 -18.03 20.05
N LYS A 102 -8.03 -18.15 19.60
CA LYS A 102 -9.05 -17.11 19.76
C LYS A 102 -9.26 -16.80 21.25
N SER A 103 -9.35 -15.53 21.56
CA SER A 103 -9.61 -15.02 22.91
C SER A 103 -10.42 -13.72 22.82
N ASP A 104 -10.69 -13.05 23.94
CA ASP A 104 -11.27 -11.71 23.93
C ASP A 104 -10.34 -10.69 23.24
N ARG A 105 -9.04 -10.94 23.18
CA ARG A 105 -8.01 -10.06 22.59
C ARG A 105 -7.37 -10.61 21.31
N ASN A 106 -7.80 -11.75 20.77
CA ASN A 106 -7.26 -12.30 19.52
C ASN A 106 -8.33 -12.96 18.66
N THR A 107 -8.39 -12.58 17.39
CA THR A 107 -9.36 -13.12 16.42
C THR A 107 -9.04 -14.55 15.97
N GLY A 108 -7.78 -14.98 16.02
CA GLY A 108 -7.31 -16.27 15.50
C GLY A 108 -7.14 -16.30 13.97
N PHE A 109 -7.16 -15.17 13.30
CA PHE A 109 -6.81 -14.99 11.87
C PHE A 109 -5.93 -13.77 11.67
N ASN A 110 -5.16 -13.72 10.59
CA ASN A 110 -4.35 -12.57 10.19
C ASN A 110 -5.15 -11.65 9.26
N LEU A 111 -4.75 -10.39 9.14
CA LEU A 111 -5.19 -9.51 8.05
C LEU A 111 -4.23 -9.63 6.85
N SER A 112 -4.65 -9.14 5.69
CA SER A 112 -3.85 -9.12 4.46
C SER A 112 -3.46 -7.69 4.09
N ALA A 113 -2.16 -7.42 3.95
CA ALA A 113 -1.67 -6.15 3.43
C ALA A 113 -2.03 -5.94 1.94
N GLN A 114 -2.33 -7.01 1.21
CA GLN A 114 -2.75 -6.95 -0.19
C GLN A 114 -4.23 -6.60 -0.37
N GLY A 115 -4.90 -6.24 0.71
CA GLY A 115 -6.29 -5.80 0.69
C GLY A 115 -7.28 -6.85 1.17
N GLU A 116 -8.29 -6.36 1.88
CA GLU A 116 -9.29 -7.22 2.51
C GLU A 116 -10.57 -6.43 2.86
N THR A 117 -11.62 -7.15 3.17
CA THR A 117 -12.88 -6.58 3.70
C THR A 117 -13.10 -7.08 5.13
N ILE A 118 -13.02 -6.18 6.10
CA ILE A 118 -13.37 -6.45 7.50
C ILE A 118 -14.83 -6.08 7.72
N SER A 119 -15.64 -7.01 8.25
CA SER A 119 -17.05 -6.79 8.57
C SER A 119 -17.34 -7.02 10.04
N LEU A 120 -18.05 -6.07 10.66
CA LEU A 120 -18.54 -6.16 12.04
C LEU A 120 -20.04 -6.49 12.02
N PHE A 121 -20.46 -7.54 12.71
CA PHE A 121 -21.86 -7.97 12.80
C PHE A 121 -22.41 -7.87 14.20
N SER A 122 -23.72 -7.59 14.32
CA SER A 122 -24.42 -7.66 15.61
C SER A 122 -24.56 -9.08 16.10
N ALA A 123 -24.87 -9.25 17.40
CA ALA A 123 -25.15 -10.57 17.97
C ALA A 123 -26.38 -11.25 17.32
N SER A 124 -27.32 -10.48 16.78
CA SER A 124 -28.59 -10.97 16.23
C SER A 124 -28.62 -11.14 14.73
N SER A 125 -27.61 -10.63 13.98
CA SER A 125 -27.59 -10.70 12.50
C SER A 125 -26.25 -11.20 11.98
N THR A 126 -26.32 -12.01 10.90
CA THR A 126 -25.17 -12.48 10.12
C THR A 126 -25.28 -12.11 8.64
N THR A 127 -26.37 -11.48 8.23
CA THR A 127 -26.63 -11.13 6.83
C THR A 127 -26.29 -9.70 6.49
N THR A 128 -26.41 -8.80 7.47
CA THR A 128 -26.11 -7.37 7.29
C THR A 128 -25.11 -6.93 8.33
N PRO A 129 -23.90 -6.52 7.93
CA PRO A 129 -22.92 -6.00 8.87
C PRO A 129 -23.40 -4.66 9.46
N LEU A 130 -23.01 -4.38 10.69
CA LEU A 130 -23.16 -3.07 11.34
C LEU A 130 -22.25 -2.03 10.72
N ASP A 131 -21.05 -2.46 10.37
CA ASP A 131 -20.02 -1.63 9.76
C ASP A 131 -19.07 -2.51 8.93
N THR A 132 -18.43 -1.89 7.94
CA THR A 132 -17.50 -2.57 7.02
C THR A 132 -16.36 -1.64 6.67
N LEU A 133 -15.14 -2.17 6.68
CA LEU A 133 -13.95 -1.56 6.13
C LEU A 133 -13.44 -2.44 4.99
N ASP A 134 -13.55 -1.94 3.74
CA ASP A 134 -12.93 -2.53 2.55
C ASP A 134 -11.72 -1.69 2.18
N PHE A 135 -10.54 -2.29 2.16
CA PHE A 135 -9.29 -1.60 1.86
C PHE A 135 -8.47 -2.36 0.82
N GLY A 136 -7.71 -1.61 0.03
CA GLY A 136 -6.78 -2.14 -0.96
C GLY A 136 -5.39 -2.38 -0.36
N LEU A 137 -4.35 -2.08 -1.15
CA LEU A 137 -2.95 -2.34 -0.79
C LEU A 137 -2.47 -1.44 0.36
N GLN A 138 -1.93 -2.05 1.41
CA GLN A 138 -1.52 -1.37 2.62
C GLN A 138 -0.01 -1.21 2.73
N LEU A 139 0.41 -0.19 3.45
CA LEU A 139 1.82 0.05 3.79
C LEU A 139 2.15 -0.59 5.13
N ASN A 140 3.38 -1.08 5.23
CA ASN A 140 3.89 -1.60 6.48
C ASN A 140 3.95 -0.50 7.56
N ASP A 141 3.51 -0.83 8.77
CA ASP A 141 3.49 0.06 9.94
C ASP A 141 2.66 1.35 9.79
N PHE A 142 1.72 1.35 8.83
CA PHE A 142 0.65 2.34 8.73
C PHE A 142 -0.71 1.68 8.90
N SER A 143 -1.63 2.38 9.53
CA SER A 143 -3.01 1.94 9.69
C SER A 143 -3.97 2.67 8.77
N VAL A 144 -5.17 2.13 8.63
CA VAL A 144 -6.32 2.80 8.03
C VAL A 144 -7.31 3.10 9.14
N GLY A 145 -7.54 4.39 9.42
CA GLY A 145 -8.36 4.84 10.54
C GLY A 145 -9.39 5.90 10.16
N ARG A 146 -10.51 5.95 10.92
CA ARG A 146 -11.53 7.00 10.77
C ARG A 146 -11.05 8.31 11.38
N VAL A 147 -11.06 9.38 10.59
CA VAL A 147 -10.72 10.72 11.09
C VAL A 147 -11.87 11.68 10.78
N PRO A 148 -12.56 12.20 11.80
CA PRO A 148 -12.47 11.88 13.23
C PRO A 148 -13.01 10.50 13.58
N ASP A 149 -12.63 9.98 14.78
CA ASP A 149 -13.03 8.68 15.28
C ASP A 149 -14.53 8.41 15.14
N GLY A 150 -14.85 7.17 14.82
CA GLY A 150 -16.20 6.62 14.76
C GLY A 150 -17.10 7.18 13.65
N THR A 151 -16.83 8.38 13.12
CA THR A 151 -17.74 9.06 12.18
C THR A 151 -17.06 9.56 10.90
N GLY A 152 -15.72 9.70 10.91
CA GLY A 152 -14.93 10.20 9.83
C GLY A 152 -14.82 9.21 8.66
N LYS A 153 -14.17 9.68 7.59
CA LYS A 153 -13.73 8.81 6.50
C LYS A 153 -12.49 8.05 6.94
N PHE A 154 -12.29 6.88 6.38
CA PHE A 154 -11.03 6.16 6.52
C PHE A 154 -9.92 6.86 5.74
N LEU A 155 -8.79 7.07 6.38
CA LEU A 155 -7.58 7.67 5.85
C LEU A 155 -6.38 6.81 6.24
N LEU A 156 -5.24 6.98 5.54
CA LEU A 156 -3.96 6.47 6.03
C LEU A 156 -3.59 7.20 7.30
N CYS A 157 -3.25 6.47 8.34
CA CYS A 157 -2.94 7.00 9.67
C CYS A 157 -1.59 6.50 10.19
N VAL A 158 -1.01 7.25 11.10
CA VAL A 158 -0.02 6.72 12.04
C VAL A 158 -0.79 5.85 13.04
N PRO A 159 -0.36 4.61 13.30
CA PRO A 159 -1.09 3.72 14.21
C PRO A 159 -1.27 4.30 15.62
N THR A 160 -2.52 4.29 16.13
CA THR A 160 -2.88 4.94 17.40
C THR A 160 -3.72 4.00 18.28
N GLN A 161 -3.05 3.03 18.92
CA GLN A 161 -3.73 2.03 19.75
C GLN A 161 -4.49 2.68 20.93
N GLU A 162 -5.80 2.42 21.00
CA GLU A 162 -6.74 2.91 22.03
C GLU A 162 -6.70 4.44 22.24
N ALA A 163 -6.40 5.17 21.15
CA ALA A 163 -6.34 6.65 21.13
C ALA A 163 -6.95 7.20 19.83
N SER A 164 -7.13 8.53 19.78
CA SER A 164 -7.72 9.18 18.61
C SER A 164 -6.82 9.06 17.38
N ASN A 165 -7.40 8.65 16.25
CA ASN A 165 -6.71 8.47 14.98
C ASN A 165 -6.05 9.76 14.50
N GLN A 166 -4.84 9.63 14.00
CA GLN A 166 -4.04 10.71 13.44
C GLN A 166 -3.74 10.44 11.95
N ALA A 167 -4.31 11.26 11.07
CA ALA A 167 -4.06 11.13 9.65
C ALA A 167 -2.59 11.36 9.30
N GLN A 168 -2.04 10.50 8.45
CA GLN A 168 -0.71 10.65 7.88
C GLN A 168 -0.68 11.83 6.89
N THR A 169 0.44 12.55 6.84
CA THR A 169 0.68 13.54 5.80
C THR A 169 0.87 12.84 4.46
N MET A 170 0.04 13.20 3.48
CA MET A 170 0.03 12.56 2.17
C MET A 170 0.77 13.38 1.12
N GLY A 171 1.42 12.69 0.19
CA GLY A 171 1.94 13.23 -1.06
C GLY A 171 0.84 13.41 -2.12
N THR A 172 1.24 13.79 -3.32
CA THR A 172 0.33 14.00 -4.45
C THR A 172 0.55 12.95 -5.53
N ILE A 173 -0.50 12.59 -6.25
CA ILE A 173 -0.44 11.59 -7.33
C ILE A 173 0.56 11.98 -8.44
N ALA A 174 0.94 13.24 -8.56
CA ALA A 174 1.92 13.71 -9.55
C ALA A 174 3.33 13.13 -9.35
N SER A 175 3.68 12.72 -8.12
CA SER A 175 4.95 12.04 -7.82
C SER A 175 4.98 10.57 -8.24
N VAL A 176 3.81 9.98 -8.55
CA VAL A 176 3.70 8.57 -8.94
C VAL A 176 3.91 8.41 -10.45
N LYS A 177 4.75 7.47 -10.84
CA LYS A 177 5.06 7.14 -12.24
C LYS A 177 4.85 5.65 -12.48
N ILE A 178 4.38 5.29 -13.68
CA ILE A 178 4.58 3.92 -14.18
C ILE A 178 6.08 3.83 -14.45
N ASN A 179 6.77 2.96 -13.76
CA ASN A 179 8.23 2.92 -13.70
C ASN A 179 8.84 1.85 -14.59
N GLU A 180 8.26 0.67 -14.58
CA GLU A 180 8.75 -0.49 -15.31
C GLU A 180 7.59 -1.35 -15.80
N ALA A 181 7.80 -2.11 -16.89
CA ALA A 181 6.84 -3.08 -17.39
C ALA A 181 7.56 -4.25 -18.08
N SER A 182 6.97 -5.44 -17.94
CA SER A 182 7.36 -6.66 -18.65
C SER A 182 6.13 -7.31 -19.24
N ALA A 183 6.14 -7.54 -20.56
CA ALA A 183 5.10 -8.26 -21.29
C ALA A 183 5.62 -9.63 -21.72
N GLY A 184 5.23 -10.69 -21.01
CA GLY A 184 5.78 -12.03 -21.21
C GLY A 184 4.81 -13.13 -20.78
N PRO A 185 5.29 -14.29 -20.34
CA PRO A 185 4.43 -15.30 -19.74
C PRO A 185 3.73 -14.80 -18.47
N ASP A 186 4.43 -13.97 -17.69
CA ASP A 186 3.96 -13.34 -16.48
C ASP A 186 4.00 -11.82 -16.67
N ASP A 187 2.90 -11.25 -17.20
CA ASP A 187 2.81 -9.81 -17.44
C ASP A 187 2.74 -9.05 -16.11
N TRP A 188 3.56 -8.02 -15.97
CA TRP A 188 3.51 -7.14 -14.80
C TRP A 188 3.96 -5.72 -15.16
N PHE A 189 3.57 -4.77 -14.34
CA PHE A 189 4.11 -3.42 -14.38
C PHE A 189 4.27 -2.89 -12.96
N GLU A 190 5.16 -1.92 -12.84
CA GLU A 190 5.49 -1.31 -11.56
C GLU A 190 5.16 0.17 -11.57
N VAL A 191 4.67 0.67 -10.43
CA VAL A 191 4.56 2.09 -10.13
C VAL A 191 5.59 2.48 -9.08
N PHE A 192 6.13 3.69 -9.24
CA PHE A 192 7.13 4.28 -8.35
C PHE A 192 6.65 5.63 -7.82
N ASN A 193 6.82 5.85 -6.52
CA ASN A 193 6.58 7.14 -5.87
C ASN A 193 7.92 7.86 -5.61
N GLY A 194 8.26 8.82 -6.42
CA GLY A 194 9.44 9.68 -6.23
C GLY A 194 9.27 10.83 -5.23
N GLY A 195 8.15 10.86 -4.48
CA GLY A 195 7.83 11.89 -3.49
C GLY A 195 8.35 11.56 -2.09
N ALA A 196 8.32 12.55 -1.19
CA ALA A 196 8.75 12.41 0.19
C ALA A 196 7.67 11.88 1.14
N ASN A 197 6.43 11.72 0.67
CA ASN A 197 5.29 11.26 1.48
C ASN A 197 4.53 10.13 0.76
N PRO A 198 3.86 9.24 1.50
CA PRO A 198 2.97 8.24 0.93
C PRO A 198 1.89 8.87 0.06
N VAL A 199 1.43 8.15 -0.97
CA VAL A 199 0.39 8.62 -1.89
C VAL A 199 -0.79 7.65 -1.91
N ALA A 200 -2.01 8.19 -1.86
CA ALA A 200 -3.22 7.42 -2.06
C ALA A 200 -3.43 7.14 -3.56
N LEU A 201 -3.52 5.86 -3.91
CA LEU A 201 -3.80 5.38 -5.27
C LEU A 201 -5.27 5.06 -5.47
N GLY A 202 -6.01 4.80 -4.38
CA GLY A 202 -7.41 4.38 -4.43
C GLY A 202 -8.28 5.33 -5.24
N GLY A 203 -9.08 4.76 -6.15
CA GLY A 203 -9.99 5.50 -7.02
C GLY A 203 -9.36 6.03 -8.31
N TYR A 204 -8.04 5.98 -8.48
CA TYR A 204 -7.38 6.16 -9.77
C TYR A 204 -7.52 4.90 -10.62
N TYR A 205 -7.08 4.97 -11.88
CA TYR A 205 -7.27 3.86 -12.83
C TYR A 205 -5.99 3.54 -13.58
N PHE A 206 -5.81 2.26 -13.91
CA PHE A 206 -4.84 1.82 -14.90
C PHE A 206 -5.53 1.44 -16.21
N THR A 207 -4.84 1.65 -17.32
CA THR A 207 -5.32 1.28 -18.65
C THR A 207 -4.17 1.11 -19.64
N THR A 208 -4.33 0.19 -20.58
CA THR A 208 -3.50 0.12 -21.79
C THR A 208 -4.11 0.87 -22.97
N LYS A 209 -5.27 1.51 -22.79
CA LYS A 209 -6.02 2.21 -23.86
C LYS A 209 -6.44 3.63 -23.43
N PRO A 210 -5.47 4.53 -23.09
CA PRO A 210 -5.80 5.81 -22.44
C PRO A 210 -6.77 6.69 -23.22
N SER A 211 -6.79 6.58 -24.55
CA SER A 211 -7.69 7.37 -25.39
C SER A 211 -9.05 6.70 -25.67
N LYS A 212 -9.19 5.38 -25.47
CA LYS A 212 -10.41 4.61 -25.83
C LYS A 212 -11.15 4.10 -24.61
N ASP A 213 -10.42 3.65 -23.60
CA ASP A 213 -10.94 3.10 -22.36
C ASP A 213 -10.08 3.58 -21.17
N PRO A 214 -10.19 4.87 -20.80
CA PRO A 214 -9.36 5.48 -19.77
C PRO A 214 -9.62 4.96 -18.36
N LEU A 215 -10.74 4.28 -18.11
CA LEU A 215 -11.18 3.80 -16.80
C LEU A 215 -11.23 2.27 -16.74
N MET A 216 -10.27 1.58 -17.36
CA MET A 216 -10.27 0.12 -17.55
C MET A 216 -10.19 -0.66 -16.23
N PHE A 217 -9.26 -0.30 -15.34
CA PHE A 217 -9.11 -0.93 -14.04
C PHE A 217 -9.08 0.11 -12.93
N LYS A 218 -10.10 0.11 -12.05
CA LYS A 218 -10.13 0.98 -10.87
C LYS A 218 -9.22 0.41 -9.80
N ILE A 219 -8.22 1.18 -9.36
CA ILE A 219 -7.40 0.83 -8.20
C ILE A 219 -8.32 0.80 -6.97
N PRO A 220 -8.32 -0.28 -6.17
CA PRO A 220 -9.18 -0.40 -5.00
C PRO A 220 -9.02 0.79 -4.05
N ASP A 221 -10.14 1.22 -3.47
CA ASP A 221 -10.14 2.31 -2.51
C ASP A 221 -9.23 1.97 -1.32
N LEU A 222 -8.65 2.98 -0.66
CA LEU A 222 -7.69 2.80 0.43
C LEU A 222 -6.45 1.94 0.04
N SER A 223 -6.01 2.04 -1.22
CA SER A 223 -4.69 1.56 -1.66
C SER A 223 -3.68 2.68 -1.58
N PHE A 224 -2.48 2.37 -1.13
CA PHE A 224 -1.41 3.35 -0.93
C PHE A 224 -0.08 2.87 -1.51
N ILE A 225 0.77 3.81 -1.91
CA ILE A 225 2.18 3.57 -2.21
C ILE A 225 3.02 4.41 -1.25
N GLY A 226 4.07 3.81 -0.69
CA GLY A 226 4.94 4.42 0.30
C GLY A 226 6.08 5.24 -0.29
N THR A 227 7.16 5.32 0.47
CA THR A 227 8.42 5.99 0.13
C THR A 227 9.58 5.07 0.51
N ALA A 228 10.80 5.39 0.13
CA ALA A 228 11.99 4.57 0.36
C ALA A 228 11.79 3.12 -0.14
N ASP A 229 11.95 2.12 0.68
CA ASP A 229 11.80 0.71 0.30
C ASP A 229 10.36 0.35 -0.10
N ALA A 230 9.37 1.13 0.34
CA ALA A 230 7.96 0.99 -0.05
C ALA A 230 7.55 1.91 -1.22
N ALA A 231 8.52 2.53 -1.91
CA ALA A 231 8.27 3.42 -3.04
C ALA A 231 7.90 2.68 -4.33
N PHE A 232 8.06 1.37 -4.37
CA PHE A 232 7.77 0.52 -5.52
C PHE A 232 6.58 -0.38 -5.24
N LEU A 233 5.68 -0.51 -6.21
CA LEU A 233 4.50 -1.36 -6.10
C LEU A 233 4.23 -2.05 -7.42
N VAL A 234 4.30 -3.37 -7.42
CA VAL A 234 4.09 -4.21 -8.60
C VAL A 234 2.62 -4.56 -8.76
N TYR A 235 2.13 -4.50 -9.98
CA TYR A 235 0.82 -4.99 -10.41
C TYR A 235 0.96 -6.08 -11.45
N TYR A 236 0.21 -7.16 -11.28
CA TYR A 236 0.17 -8.30 -12.21
C TYR A 236 -0.93 -8.11 -13.23
N ALA A 237 -0.56 -8.15 -14.51
CA ALA A 237 -1.48 -7.93 -15.63
C ALA A 237 -1.92 -9.28 -16.23
N ASP A 238 -2.62 -10.08 -15.44
CA ASP A 238 -2.99 -11.47 -15.74
C ASP A 238 -4.49 -11.70 -15.98
N GLU A 239 -5.32 -10.63 -15.88
CA GLU A 239 -6.79 -10.67 -15.97
C GLU A 239 -7.47 -11.40 -14.78
N ASP A 240 -6.74 -11.83 -13.76
CA ASP A 240 -7.28 -12.53 -12.59
C ASP A 240 -7.41 -11.63 -11.36
N THR A 241 -8.37 -10.73 -11.38
CA THR A 241 -8.67 -9.86 -10.23
C THR A 241 -9.12 -10.59 -8.96
N THR A 242 -9.27 -11.93 -9.02
CA THR A 242 -9.59 -12.74 -7.85
C THR A 242 -8.34 -13.21 -7.10
N ALA A 243 -7.16 -13.15 -7.72
CA ALA A 243 -5.89 -13.53 -7.12
C ALA A 243 -5.40 -12.51 -6.07
N GLY A 244 -5.70 -11.20 -6.28
CA GLY A 244 -5.31 -10.13 -5.35
C GLY A 244 -5.80 -8.76 -5.79
N LYS A 245 -5.67 -7.76 -4.92
CA LYS A 245 -5.99 -6.36 -5.24
C LYS A 245 -4.90 -5.68 -6.08
N ASP A 246 -3.75 -6.33 -6.25
CA ASP A 246 -2.62 -6.01 -7.11
C ASP A 246 -2.69 -6.68 -8.49
N HIS A 247 -3.77 -7.45 -8.76
CA HIS A 247 -4.03 -8.06 -10.06
C HIS A 247 -5.03 -7.24 -10.86
N VAL A 248 -4.67 -6.89 -12.12
CA VAL A 248 -5.51 -6.07 -12.99
C VAL A 248 -6.30 -6.92 -14.00
N ASN A 249 -7.37 -6.34 -14.54
CA ASN A 249 -8.30 -7.02 -15.45
C ASN A 249 -7.89 -6.96 -16.94
N PHE A 250 -6.60 -6.79 -17.22
CA PHE A 250 -6.06 -6.74 -18.57
C PHE A 250 -4.67 -7.37 -18.62
N LYS A 251 -4.20 -7.69 -19.83
CA LYS A 251 -2.84 -8.11 -20.14
C LYS A 251 -2.06 -7.01 -20.84
N LEU A 252 -0.74 -7.14 -20.83
CA LEU A 252 0.15 -6.30 -21.60
C LEU A 252 0.38 -6.91 -22.99
N GLY A 253 0.42 -6.07 -24.02
CA GLY A 253 0.76 -6.49 -25.36
C GLY A 253 2.27 -6.62 -25.55
N LYS A 254 2.74 -7.66 -26.26
CA LYS A 254 4.16 -7.79 -26.63
C LYS A 254 4.59 -6.84 -27.75
N THR A 255 3.65 -6.29 -28.51
CA THR A 255 3.91 -5.19 -29.44
C THR A 255 3.86 -3.88 -28.67
N SER A 256 4.57 -2.86 -29.18
CA SER A 256 4.58 -1.51 -28.56
C SER A 256 3.21 -1.08 -28.05
N ASP A 257 3.10 -0.77 -26.78
CA ASP A 257 1.85 -0.43 -26.10
C ASP A 257 2.09 0.63 -25.01
N ASP A 258 0.98 1.14 -24.46
CA ASP A 258 0.97 2.12 -23.37
C ASP A 258 0.47 1.48 -22.08
N ILE A 259 1.04 1.88 -20.95
CA ILE A 259 0.41 1.71 -19.64
C ILE A 259 0.25 3.10 -19.05
N ALA A 260 -0.98 3.47 -18.70
CA ALA A 260 -1.27 4.79 -18.17
C ALA A 260 -1.94 4.72 -16.79
N LEU A 261 -1.53 5.63 -15.91
CA LEU A 261 -2.22 5.98 -14.68
C LEU A 261 -3.16 7.15 -14.98
N MET A 262 -4.44 6.99 -14.68
CA MET A 262 -5.51 7.92 -15.03
C MET A 262 -6.21 8.46 -13.78
N THR A 263 -6.64 9.73 -13.84
CA THR A 263 -7.57 10.27 -12.83
C THR A 263 -8.98 9.66 -12.98
N PRO A 264 -9.85 9.78 -11.95
CA PRO A 264 -11.27 9.39 -12.08
C PRO A 264 -12.04 10.12 -13.19
N ALA A 265 -11.51 11.25 -13.66
CA ALA A 265 -12.08 12.02 -14.79
C ALA A 265 -11.53 11.57 -16.16
N GLY A 266 -10.71 10.50 -16.21
CA GLY A 266 -10.11 10.01 -17.45
C GLY A 266 -8.96 10.89 -17.99
N VAL A 267 -8.30 11.67 -17.12
CA VAL A 267 -7.12 12.48 -17.49
C VAL A 267 -5.86 11.71 -17.16
N ILE A 268 -4.89 11.69 -18.08
CA ILE A 268 -3.61 11.03 -17.88
C ILE A 268 -2.83 11.73 -16.75
N VAL A 269 -2.41 10.97 -15.73
CA VAL A 269 -1.45 11.37 -14.70
C VAL A 269 -0.03 11.08 -15.17
N ASN A 270 0.18 9.86 -15.64
CA ASN A 270 1.45 9.40 -16.17
C ASN A 270 1.22 8.27 -17.18
N VAL A 271 2.13 8.11 -18.14
CA VAL A 271 2.13 7.02 -19.11
C VAL A 271 3.57 6.53 -19.30
N LEU A 272 3.70 5.22 -19.45
CA LEU A 272 4.90 4.55 -19.94
C LEU A 272 4.55 3.89 -21.25
N THR A 273 5.24 4.30 -22.34
CA THR A 273 5.16 3.66 -23.65
C THR A 273 6.38 2.78 -23.82
N TYR A 274 6.19 1.49 -23.99
CA TYR A 274 7.28 0.55 -24.22
C TYR A 274 7.28 0.05 -25.67
N PRO A 275 8.46 -0.32 -26.23
CA PRO A 275 8.57 -0.89 -27.56
C PRO A 275 8.11 -2.35 -27.58
N ASP A 276 8.23 -3.00 -28.76
CA ASP A 276 8.05 -4.45 -28.86
C ASP A 276 8.97 -5.18 -27.90
N MET A 277 8.44 -6.18 -27.18
CA MET A 277 9.13 -7.01 -26.21
C MET A 277 9.10 -8.49 -26.65
N VAL A 278 10.13 -9.22 -26.30
CA VAL A 278 10.13 -10.69 -26.30
C VAL A 278 10.02 -11.19 -24.86
N ASP A 279 9.76 -12.49 -24.69
CA ASP A 279 9.65 -13.10 -23.35
C ASP A 279 10.90 -12.82 -22.50
N ASN A 280 10.67 -12.51 -21.23
CA ASN A 280 11.70 -12.15 -20.24
C ASN A 280 12.45 -10.83 -20.55
N GLU A 281 11.82 -9.91 -21.24
CA GLU A 281 12.29 -8.54 -21.37
C GLU A 281 11.43 -7.60 -20.52
N ALA A 282 12.07 -6.56 -19.98
CA ALA A 282 11.42 -5.46 -19.31
C ALA A 282 11.98 -4.13 -19.80
N TYR A 283 11.14 -3.10 -19.73
CA TYR A 283 11.53 -1.71 -20.04
C TYR A 283 11.08 -0.80 -18.89
N GLY A 284 12.01 0.02 -18.42
CA GLY A 284 11.77 0.88 -17.28
C GLY A 284 12.46 2.23 -17.39
N ARG A 285 12.11 3.12 -16.47
CA ARG A 285 12.69 4.46 -16.36
C ARG A 285 14.02 4.40 -15.65
N ILE A 286 15.05 5.02 -16.23
CA ILE A 286 16.38 5.11 -15.61
C ILE A 286 16.86 6.56 -15.64
N PRO A 287 17.15 7.12 -14.45
CA PRO A 287 16.80 6.61 -13.10
C PRO A 287 15.28 6.52 -12.90
N ASP A 288 14.84 5.89 -11.81
CA ASP A 288 13.42 5.74 -11.48
C ASP A 288 12.65 7.04 -11.59
N GLY A 289 11.45 6.95 -12.18
CA GLY A 289 10.59 8.11 -12.41
C GLY A 289 11.05 9.08 -13.50
N ALA A 290 12.24 8.91 -14.09
CA ALA A 290 12.76 9.77 -15.16
C ALA A 290 11.93 9.65 -16.44
N ALA A 291 12.17 10.57 -17.39
CA ALA A 291 11.54 10.52 -18.72
C ALA A 291 12.12 9.42 -19.61
N ALA A 292 13.40 9.11 -19.42
CA ALA A 292 14.11 8.12 -20.26
C ALA A 292 13.70 6.70 -19.92
N ILE A 293 13.22 5.95 -20.91
CA ILE A 293 12.89 4.53 -20.80
C ILE A 293 14.01 3.73 -21.47
N ARG A 294 14.44 2.67 -20.80
CA ARG A 294 15.52 1.78 -21.24
C ARG A 294 15.12 0.34 -21.06
N LYS A 295 15.67 -0.54 -21.89
CA LYS A 295 15.63 -1.99 -21.66
C LYS A 295 16.34 -2.29 -20.34
N GLN A 296 15.71 -3.09 -19.50
CA GLN A 296 16.29 -3.56 -18.25
C GLN A 296 17.10 -4.85 -18.47
N PRO A 297 18.06 -5.16 -17.59
CA PRO A 297 18.71 -6.46 -17.57
C PRO A 297 17.72 -7.58 -17.26
N GLY A 298 17.84 -8.71 -17.95
CA GLY A 298 16.96 -9.86 -17.75
C GLY A 298 15.48 -9.51 -17.86
N SER A 299 14.69 -9.97 -16.89
CA SER A 299 13.25 -9.72 -16.81
C SER A 299 12.88 -8.46 -15.99
N GLY A 300 13.85 -7.57 -15.73
CA GLY A 300 13.66 -6.35 -14.96
C GLY A 300 13.91 -6.51 -13.46
N SER A 301 13.44 -5.49 -12.68
CA SER A 301 13.69 -5.34 -11.25
C SER A 301 12.40 -5.10 -10.44
N PRO A 302 11.37 -5.96 -10.56
CA PRO A 302 10.08 -5.72 -9.91
C PRO A 302 10.23 -5.58 -8.39
N GLY A 303 9.67 -4.49 -7.83
CA GLY A 303 9.76 -4.16 -6.41
C GLY A 303 11.06 -3.48 -5.99
N ALA A 304 11.91 -3.11 -6.96
CA ALA A 304 13.20 -2.48 -6.70
C ALA A 304 13.53 -1.44 -7.77
N SER A 305 14.56 -0.63 -7.51
CA SER A 305 15.01 0.38 -8.47
C SER A 305 15.55 -0.22 -9.76
N ASN A 306 15.22 0.42 -10.87
CA ASN A 306 15.71 0.07 -12.18
C ASN A 306 17.22 0.34 -12.32
N TYR A 307 17.93 -0.54 -12.99
CA TYR A 307 19.37 -0.44 -13.19
C TYR A 307 19.78 -0.79 -14.62
N LEU A 308 20.98 -0.38 -14.99
CA LEU A 308 21.64 -0.84 -16.22
C LEU A 308 22.82 -1.73 -15.82
N GLU A 309 23.05 -2.79 -16.57
CA GLU A 309 24.30 -3.53 -16.44
C GLU A 309 25.48 -2.62 -16.74
N LEU A 310 26.48 -2.65 -15.87
CA LEU A 310 27.71 -1.91 -16.06
C LEU A 310 28.66 -2.79 -16.90
N GLU A 311 28.91 -2.38 -18.14
CA GLU A 311 29.80 -3.07 -19.07
C GLU A 311 31.28 -2.67 -18.88
N THR A 312 31.55 -1.71 -18.00
CA THR A 312 32.88 -1.11 -17.88
C THR A 312 33.53 -1.33 -16.53
N VAL A 313 32.77 -1.20 -15.44
CA VAL A 313 33.24 -1.42 -14.08
C VAL A 313 32.32 -2.45 -13.42
N VAL A 314 32.92 -3.46 -12.82
CA VAL A 314 32.21 -4.55 -12.15
C VAL A 314 32.69 -4.70 -10.72
N ILE A 315 31.86 -5.25 -9.84
CA ILE A 315 32.32 -5.73 -8.54
C ILE A 315 33.07 -7.03 -8.81
N SER A 316 34.38 -7.05 -8.53
CA SER A 316 35.25 -8.20 -8.79
C SER A 316 35.38 -9.11 -7.57
N GLU A 317 35.33 -8.53 -6.37
CA GLU A 317 35.46 -9.28 -5.12
C GLU A 317 34.69 -8.60 -3.97
N ILE A 318 34.15 -9.41 -3.06
CA ILE A 318 33.58 -8.97 -1.80
C ILE A 318 34.19 -9.83 -0.69
N LEU A 319 34.79 -9.20 0.30
CA LEU A 319 35.16 -9.83 1.56
C LEU A 319 34.25 -9.27 2.66
N SER A 320 33.52 -10.14 3.31
CA SER A 320 32.61 -9.79 4.39
C SER A 320 32.84 -10.70 5.60
N HIS A 321 32.55 -10.17 6.75
CA HIS A 321 32.62 -10.90 8.03
C HIS A 321 34.05 -11.25 8.45
N THR A 322 34.94 -10.24 8.44
CA THR A 322 36.22 -10.32 9.12
C THR A 322 36.08 -9.71 10.53
N ASP A 323 36.48 -10.45 11.57
CA ASP A 323 36.41 -9.96 12.93
C ASP A 323 37.52 -8.93 13.16
N TYR A 324 37.15 -7.66 13.41
CA TYR A 324 38.15 -6.65 13.82
C TYR A 324 38.85 -7.08 15.13
N PRO A 325 40.18 -7.03 15.27
CA PRO A 325 41.15 -6.27 14.44
C PRO A 325 41.81 -7.08 13.31
N ASP A 326 41.24 -8.15 12.82
CA ASP A 326 41.85 -8.96 11.78
C ASP A 326 42.00 -8.17 10.47
N THR A 327 43.07 -8.49 9.75
CA THR A 327 43.38 -7.88 8.45
C THR A 327 43.33 -8.93 7.35
N PRO A 328 42.74 -8.61 6.19
CA PRO A 328 42.21 -7.32 5.78
C PRO A 328 40.83 -7.03 6.39
N PRO A 329 40.44 -5.74 6.52
CA PRO A 329 39.05 -5.36 6.86
C PRO A 329 38.08 -5.84 5.79
N ASP A 330 36.76 -5.82 6.09
CA ASP A 330 35.72 -6.05 5.08
C ASP A 330 35.87 -5.05 3.94
N TYR A 331 35.71 -5.52 2.69
CA TYR A 331 35.87 -4.66 1.53
C TYR A 331 35.01 -5.10 0.34
N ILE A 332 34.83 -4.16 -0.56
CA ILE A 332 34.30 -4.38 -1.93
C ILE A 332 35.37 -3.93 -2.90
N GLU A 333 35.75 -4.80 -3.84
CA GLU A 333 36.69 -4.47 -4.91
C GLU A 333 35.94 -4.26 -6.22
N LEU A 334 36.23 -3.14 -6.89
CA LEU A 334 35.75 -2.81 -8.23
C LEU A 334 36.89 -3.00 -9.23
N GLN A 335 36.56 -3.52 -10.41
CA GLN A 335 37.49 -3.66 -11.54
C GLN A 335 36.97 -2.93 -12.76
N ASN A 336 37.81 -2.14 -13.42
CA ASN A 336 37.54 -1.65 -14.78
C ASN A 336 37.92 -2.72 -15.82
N ILE A 337 36.90 -3.38 -16.37
CA ILE A 337 37.07 -4.43 -17.40
C ILE A 337 37.10 -3.87 -18.82
N SER A 338 36.94 -2.56 -18.98
CA SER A 338 36.97 -1.90 -20.32
C SER A 338 38.39 -1.53 -20.75
N ALA A 339 38.55 -1.20 -22.04
CA ALA A 339 39.81 -0.77 -22.60
C ALA A 339 40.13 0.74 -22.38
N SER A 340 39.27 1.49 -21.68
CA SER A 340 39.43 2.93 -21.46
C SER A 340 39.31 3.28 -19.98
N PRO A 341 39.95 4.38 -19.53
CA PRO A 341 39.73 4.88 -18.15
C PRO A 341 38.24 5.21 -17.94
N VAL A 342 37.69 4.78 -16.79
CA VAL A 342 36.31 5.06 -16.42
C VAL A 342 36.27 6.01 -15.22
N ASN A 343 35.57 7.11 -15.38
CA ASN A 343 35.30 8.05 -14.30
C ASN A 343 34.03 7.62 -13.57
N ILE A 344 34.16 7.20 -12.31
CA ILE A 344 33.08 6.77 -11.45
C ILE A 344 32.67 7.82 -10.41
N SER A 345 33.12 9.08 -10.59
CA SER A 345 32.76 10.19 -9.69
C SER A 345 31.24 10.33 -9.58
N GLY A 346 30.74 10.34 -8.34
CA GLY A 346 29.30 10.46 -8.07
C GLY A 346 28.51 9.16 -8.26
N TRP A 347 29.15 8.05 -8.64
CA TRP A 347 28.49 6.75 -8.60
C TRP A 347 28.19 6.36 -7.16
N GLY A 348 27.10 5.64 -6.94
CA GLY A 348 26.73 5.10 -5.66
C GLY A 348 27.17 3.65 -5.50
N LEU A 349 27.53 3.27 -4.28
CA LEU A 349 27.72 1.88 -3.87
C LEU A 349 26.83 1.62 -2.65
N SER A 350 26.07 0.54 -2.66
CA SER A 350 25.10 0.24 -1.62
C SER A 350 24.80 -1.25 -1.54
N ASP A 351 24.45 -1.70 -0.35
CA ASP A 351 23.89 -3.02 -0.03
C ASP A 351 22.35 -2.95 0.15
N SER A 352 21.72 -1.79 -0.11
CA SER A 352 20.28 -1.55 0.09
C SER A 352 19.61 -1.12 -1.20
N SER A 353 18.52 -1.79 -1.57
CA SER A 353 17.69 -1.43 -2.73
C SER A 353 16.91 -0.12 -2.52
N GLY A 354 16.75 0.35 -1.28
CA GLY A 354 16.06 1.60 -0.97
C GLY A 354 16.97 2.83 -0.84
N ASN A 355 18.29 2.64 -0.83
CA ASN A 355 19.26 3.74 -0.74
C ASN A 355 20.55 3.42 -1.52
N PHE A 356 20.55 3.74 -2.83
CA PHE A 356 21.70 3.47 -3.72
C PHE A 356 22.91 4.37 -3.49
N LEU A 357 22.78 5.42 -2.69
CA LEU A 357 23.83 6.40 -2.42
C LEU A 357 24.36 6.30 -0.98
N LYS A 358 24.39 5.08 -0.40
CA LYS A 358 25.03 4.89 0.93
C LYS A 358 26.46 5.33 0.92
N TYR A 359 27.22 4.97 -0.11
CA TYR A 359 28.55 5.48 -0.37
C TYR A 359 28.57 6.13 -1.77
N VAL A 360 29.12 7.32 -1.87
CA VAL A 360 29.24 8.06 -3.13
C VAL A 360 30.70 8.30 -3.45
N PHE A 361 31.17 7.80 -4.59
CA PHE A 361 32.55 7.99 -5.01
C PHE A 361 32.89 9.47 -5.17
N PRO A 362 34.01 9.94 -4.55
CA PRO A 362 34.42 11.32 -4.65
C PRO A 362 34.65 11.82 -6.08
N SER A 363 34.55 13.14 -6.28
CA SER A 363 34.88 13.75 -7.56
C SER A 363 36.34 13.46 -7.96
N GLY A 364 36.57 13.08 -9.20
CA GLY A 364 37.89 12.74 -9.73
C GLY A 364 38.29 11.26 -9.54
N THR A 365 37.37 10.40 -9.05
CA THR A 365 37.64 8.97 -8.95
C THR A 365 37.63 8.33 -10.34
N ILE A 366 38.79 7.86 -10.79
CA ILE A 366 38.98 7.25 -12.13
C ILE A 366 39.67 5.90 -11.94
N ILE A 367 39.09 4.83 -12.54
CA ILE A 367 39.71 3.51 -12.60
C ILE A 367 40.30 3.31 -13.98
N GLN A 368 41.63 3.08 -14.05
CA GLN A 368 42.33 2.83 -15.29
C GLN A 368 41.95 1.46 -15.91
N PRO A 369 42.12 1.24 -17.21
CA PRO A 369 41.85 -0.05 -17.84
C PRO A 369 42.52 -1.21 -17.12
N GLY A 370 41.76 -2.24 -16.76
CA GLY A 370 42.21 -3.41 -16.03
C GLY A 370 42.59 -3.19 -14.57
N ALA A 371 42.51 -1.94 -14.06
CA ALA A 371 42.85 -1.62 -12.69
C ALA A 371 41.71 -1.95 -11.74
N PHE A 372 42.06 -2.06 -10.44
CA PHE A 372 41.16 -2.33 -9.34
C PHE A 372 41.06 -1.11 -8.42
N LEU A 373 39.93 -0.97 -7.73
CA LEU A 373 39.68 -0.01 -6.67
C LEU A 373 39.00 -0.73 -5.52
N VAL A 374 39.62 -0.68 -4.34
CA VAL A 374 39.07 -1.28 -3.13
C VAL A 374 38.41 -0.19 -2.29
N VAL A 375 37.22 -0.46 -1.79
CA VAL A 375 36.50 0.35 -0.81
C VAL A 375 36.32 -0.50 0.45
N THR A 376 36.84 -0.04 1.57
CA THR A 376 36.87 -0.78 2.84
C THR A 376 35.70 -0.36 3.74
N GLU A 377 35.39 -1.17 4.76
CA GLU A 377 34.38 -0.85 5.77
C GLU A 377 34.55 0.53 6.42
N PHE A 378 35.79 1.01 6.52
CA PHE A 378 36.09 2.33 7.12
C PHE A 378 35.68 3.52 6.23
N GLU A 379 35.30 3.27 4.98
CA GLU A 379 34.87 4.29 4.01
C GLU A 379 33.36 4.32 3.83
N PHE A 380 32.64 3.33 4.41
CA PHE A 380 31.18 3.22 4.29
C PHE A 380 30.39 3.92 5.40
N ASP A 381 31.02 4.53 6.42
CA ASP A 381 30.37 5.22 7.55
C ASP A 381 29.82 6.61 7.20
#